data_6f7d714ea74bd44d44d87aebe6001729
#
_entry.id   6f7d714ea74bd44d44d87aebe6001729
#
_cell.length_a   1.000
_cell.length_b   1.000
_cell.length_c   1.000
_cell.angle_alpha   90.00
_cell.angle_beta   90.00
_cell.angle_gamma   90.00
#
_symmetry.space_group_name_H-M   'P 1'
#
loop_
_entity.id
_entity.type
_entity.pdbx_description
1 polymer ?
#
loop_
_entity_poly.entity_id
_entity_poly.type
_entity_poly.pdbx_seq_one_letter_code
_entity_poly.pdbx_strand_id
1 'polypeptide(L)'
;MNPATLEEARTIIRKVRQTATELSHTDVVMCPPFVFISAWSTRTDSPHAYLGVQSASPYIEEGPHTGEVGVHMLRDMEVQYVIAGHSEERARGATDVEVSHRVAAIVHEGLTAIVCVGEHVRDEGGAYLDTLKEQIKNSLADVPAKNAKDVVIAYEPVWAIGAQQAMNSEQIYEMVLFVKKVFADLFGQDMAMKMHVLYGGAVNAENAAEIIEIGKADGLLVGRESVHVEGFTELLKVVDTISDK
;
A
#
# COMPACT_ATOMS: atom_id res chain seq x y z
N MET A 1 -3.90 -8.67 3.99
CA MET A 1 -5.19 -9.37 4.17
C MET A 1 -5.16 -10.68 3.41
N ASN A 2 -5.13 -11.83 4.09
CA ASN A 2 -5.01 -13.14 3.43
C ASN A 2 -5.86 -14.20 4.17
N PRO A 3 -7.21 -14.10 4.12
CA PRO A 3 -8.11 -15.06 4.73
C PRO A 3 -7.96 -16.43 4.09
N ALA A 4 -8.20 -17.50 4.86
CA ALA A 4 -8.04 -18.87 4.38
C ALA A 4 -9.24 -19.37 3.56
N THR A 5 -10.42 -18.79 3.75
CA THR A 5 -11.68 -19.22 3.11
C THR A 5 -12.47 -18.05 2.54
N LEU A 6 -13.35 -18.35 1.57
CA LEU A 6 -14.28 -17.38 1.00
C LEU A 6 -15.25 -16.81 2.06
N GLU A 7 -15.68 -17.61 3.02
CA GLU A 7 -16.60 -17.17 4.07
C GLU A 7 -15.92 -16.20 5.02
N GLU A 8 -14.67 -16.47 5.37
CA GLU A 8 -13.85 -15.55 6.17
C GLU A 8 -13.62 -14.23 5.40
N ALA A 9 -13.27 -14.30 4.11
CA ALA A 9 -13.13 -13.13 3.25
C ALA A 9 -14.40 -12.28 3.21
N ARG A 10 -15.56 -12.90 3.01
CA ARG A 10 -16.88 -12.22 3.02
C ARG A 10 -17.17 -11.56 4.35
N THR A 11 -16.83 -12.21 5.45
CA THR A 11 -17.07 -11.67 6.80
C THR A 11 -16.21 -10.43 7.05
N ILE A 12 -14.92 -10.48 6.72
CA ILE A 12 -14.01 -9.34 6.85
C ILE A 12 -14.49 -8.19 5.96
N ILE A 13 -14.72 -8.44 4.66
CA ILE A 13 -15.14 -7.43 3.69
C ILE A 13 -16.43 -6.73 4.15
N ARG A 14 -17.45 -7.50 4.53
CA ARG A 14 -18.73 -6.96 4.99
C ARG A 14 -18.55 -6.07 6.20
N LYS A 15 -17.80 -6.51 7.21
CA LYS A 15 -17.62 -5.78 8.45
C LYS A 15 -16.83 -4.49 8.27
N VAL A 16 -15.72 -4.56 7.50
CA VAL A 16 -14.91 -3.37 7.19
C VAL A 16 -15.72 -2.35 6.37
N ARG A 17 -16.47 -2.80 5.37
CA ARG A 17 -17.36 -1.90 4.61
C ARG A 17 -18.44 -1.25 5.48
N GLN A 18 -19.02 -2.01 6.41
CA GLN A 18 -19.97 -1.44 7.38
C GLN A 18 -19.29 -0.39 8.25
N THR A 19 -18.09 -0.64 8.77
CA THR A 19 -17.33 0.35 9.54
C THR A 19 -17.00 1.58 8.69
N ALA A 20 -16.64 1.40 7.43
CA ALA A 20 -16.31 2.49 6.51
C ALA A 20 -17.50 3.45 6.26
N THR A 21 -18.75 3.06 6.51
CA THR A 21 -19.89 3.98 6.45
C THR A 21 -19.92 4.97 7.62
N GLU A 22 -19.18 4.69 8.68
CA GLU A 22 -19.09 5.52 9.88
C GLU A 22 -17.87 6.46 9.84
N LEU A 23 -16.94 6.28 8.86
CA LEU A 23 -15.74 7.10 8.69
C LEU A 23 -16.08 8.40 7.96
N SER A 24 -15.33 9.45 8.28
CA SER A 24 -15.50 10.79 7.71
C SER A 24 -14.21 11.34 7.06
N HIS A 25 -13.05 10.88 7.50
CA HIS A 25 -11.75 11.42 7.14
C HIS A 25 -10.76 10.36 6.65
N THR A 26 -11.12 9.08 6.73
CA THR A 26 -10.23 7.97 6.43
C THR A 26 -10.77 7.10 5.30
N ASP A 27 -9.99 6.95 4.26
CA ASP A 27 -10.26 5.99 3.19
C ASP A 27 -9.66 4.63 3.54
N VAL A 28 -10.43 3.56 3.33
CA VAL A 28 -9.98 2.19 3.53
C VAL A 28 -9.93 1.42 2.21
N VAL A 29 -8.73 0.96 1.85
CA VAL A 29 -8.50 0.13 0.67
C VAL A 29 -8.35 -1.32 1.11
N MET A 30 -9.23 -2.19 0.64
CA MET A 30 -9.14 -3.62 0.92
C MET A 30 -8.53 -4.36 -0.26
N CYS A 31 -7.41 -5.05 -0.01
CA CYS A 31 -6.68 -5.82 -1.02
C CYS A 31 -6.79 -7.33 -0.76
N PRO A 32 -7.93 -7.99 -1.09
CA PRO A 32 -8.06 -9.44 -0.95
C PRO A 32 -7.20 -10.17 -1.99
N PRO A 33 -6.89 -11.47 -1.75
CA PRO A 33 -6.38 -12.35 -2.79
C PRO A 33 -7.29 -12.39 -4.02
N PHE A 34 -6.74 -12.58 -5.21
CA PHE A 34 -7.50 -12.60 -6.48
C PHE A 34 -8.73 -13.50 -6.45
N VAL A 35 -8.62 -14.66 -5.83
CA VAL A 35 -9.71 -15.66 -5.72
C VAL A 35 -10.91 -15.15 -4.92
N PHE A 36 -10.76 -14.06 -4.17
CA PHE A 36 -11.80 -13.49 -3.33
C PHE A 36 -12.27 -12.11 -3.77
N ILE A 37 -11.79 -11.58 -4.90
CA ILE A 37 -12.25 -10.28 -5.44
C ILE A 37 -13.76 -10.29 -5.66
N SER A 38 -14.31 -11.40 -6.16
CA SER A 38 -15.75 -11.57 -6.37
C SER A 38 -16.60 -11.52 -5.08
N ALA A 39 -15.96 -11.62 -3.90
CA ALA A 39 -16.63 -11.39 -2.62
C ALA A 39 -16.90 -9.90 -2.36
N TRP A 40 -16.22 -9.01 -3.07
CA TRP A 40 -16.49 -7.58 -3.08
C TRP A 40 -17.73 -7.32 -3.94
N SER A 41 -18.77 -6.75 -3.33
CA SER A 41 -19.91 -6.28 -4.10
C SER A 41 -19.64 -4.88 -4.60
N THR A 42 -19.87 -4.60 -5.88
CA THR A 42 -19.74 -3.27 -6.49
C THR A 42 -20.67 -2.23 -5.88
N ARG A 43 -21.74 -2.69 -5.19
CA ARG A 43 -22.62 -1.82 -4.41
C ARG A 43 -22.00 -1.57 -3.04
N THR A 44 -21.29 -0.45 -2.89
CA THR A 44 -20.86 0.05 -1.59
C THR A 44 -21.73 1.25 -1.20
N ASP A 45 -22.19 1.26 0.04
CA ASP A 45 -22.94 2.40 0.61
C ASP A 45 -21.96 3.42 1.25
N SER A 46 -20.64 3.12 1.24
CA SER A 46 -19.62 3.99 1.81
C SER A 46 -18.76 4.64 0.72
N PRO A 47 -18.60 5.97 0.73
CA PRO A 47 -17.67 6.67 -0.15
C PRO A 47 -16.19 6.43 0.25
N HIS A 48 -15.94 5.86 1.43
CA HIS A 48 -14.61 5.65 2.00
C HIS A 48 -14.09 4.20 1.89
N ALA A 49 -14.78 3.32 1.15
CA ALA A 49 -14.37 1.93 0.97
C ALA A 49 -14.01 1.63 -0.48
N TYR A 50 -12.77 1.25 -0.72
CA TYR A 50 -12.19 1.01 -2.04
C TYR A 50 -11.72 -0.43 -2.20
N LEU A 51 -11.83 -0.97 -3.40
CA LEU A 51 -11.28 -2.26 -3.76
C LEU A 51 -9.85 -2.09 -4.28
N GLY A 52 -8.93 -2.82 -3.67
CA GLY A 52 -7.59 -3.03 -4.17
C GLY A 52 -7.29 -4.49 -4.42
N VAL A 53 -6.09 -4.79 -4.88
CA VAL A 53 -5.56 -6.15 -5.03
C VAL A 53 -4.09 -6.20 -4.62
N GLN A 54 -3.59 -7.41 -4.35
CA GLN A 54 -2.25 -7.64 -3.80
C GLN A 54 -1.14 -7.61 -4.84
N SER A 55 -1.45 -7.74 -6.12
CA SER A 55 -0.49 -7.72 -7.22
C SER A 55 -1.21 -7.55 -8.56
N ALA A 56 -0.46 -7.42 -9.66
CA ALA A 56 -0.94 -7.48 -11.03
C ALA A 56 0.17 -7.97 -11.97
N SER A 57 -0.19 -8.35 -13.19
CA SER A 57 0.77 -8.65 -14.23
C SER A 57 1.57 -7.39 -14.64
N PRO A 58 2.87 -7.52 -14.96
CA PRO A 58 3.67 -6.41 -15.50
C PRO A 58 3.37 -6.09 -16.97
N TYR A 59 2.55 -6.90 -17.64
CA TYR A 59 2.27 -6.73 -19.07
C TYR A 59 1.12 -5.76 -19.30
N ILE A 60 1.36 -4.72 -20.09
CA ILE A 60 0.35 -3.73 -20.49
C ILE A 60 -0.54 -4.30 -21.60
N GLU A 61 0.05 -5.05 -22.54
CA GLU A 61 -0.65 -5.61 -23.69
C GLU A 61 -1.38 -6.91 -23.33
N GLU A 62 -2.56 -7.09 -23.91
CA GLU A 62 -3.25 -8.38 -23.90
C GLU A 62 -2.42 -9.40 -24.68
N GLY A 63 -2.36 -10.64 -24.19
CA GLY A 63 -1.56 -11.66 -24.84
C GLY A 63 -1.58 -13.03 -24.18
N PRO A 64 -0.72 -13.94 -24.61
CA PRO A 64 -0.66 -15.31 -24.11
C PRO A 64 0.09 -15.40 -22.76
N HIS A 65 -0.44 -14.74 -21.73
CA HIS A 65 0.13 -14.66 -20.39
C HIS A 65 -0.63 -15.60 -19.42
N THR A 66 -0.60 -16.90 -19.70
CA THR A 66 -1.32 -17.91 -18.91
C THR A 66 -0.90 -17.87 -17.44
N GLY A 67 -1.88 -17.67 -16.54
CA GLY A 67 -1.67 -17.59 -15.09
C GLY A 67 -1.50 -16.18 -14.56
N GLU A 68 -1.30 -15.19 -15.43
CA GLU A 68 -1.21 -13.79 -15.04
C GLU A 68 -2.58 -13.13 -14.95
N VAL A 69 -2.71 -12.15 -14.07
CA VAL A 69 -3.90 -11.30 -13.93
C VAL A 69 -3.57 -9.91 -14.44
N GLY A 70 -4.06 -9.60 -15.65
CA GLY A 70 -3.80 -8.31 -16.32
C GLY A 70 -4.50 -7.14 -15.62
N VAL A 71 -3.87 -5.95 -15.65
CA VAL A 71 -4.43 -4.75 -15.03
C VAL A 71 -5.76 -4.34 -15.66
N HIS A 72 -5.94 -4.53 -16.96
CA HIS A 72 -7.22 -4.29 -17.65
C HIS A 72 -8.37 -5.17 -17.10
N MET A 73 -8.10 -6.45 -16.73
CA MET A 73 -9.08 -7.31 -16.09
C MET A 73 -9.48 -6.77 -14.72
N LEU A 74 -8.51 -6.25 -13.96
CA LEU A 74 -8.75 -5.67 -12.64
C LEU A 74 -9.58 -4.39 -12.74
N ARG A 75 -9.29 -3.53 -13.73
CA ARG A 75 -10.08 -2.34 -14.00
C ARG A 75 -11.53 -2.67 -14.35
N ASP A 76 -11.78 -3.70 -15.16
CA ASP A 76 -13.13 -4.17 -15.49
C ASP A 76 -13.88 -4.67 -14.25
N MET A 77 -13.17 -5.16 -13.24
CA MET A 77 -13.71 -5.53 -11.94
C MET A 77 -13.82 -4.37 -10.93
N GLU A 78 -13.68 -3.13 -11.39
CA GLU A 78 -13.75 -1.90 -10.58
C GLU A 78 -12.68 -1.82 -9.47
N VAL A 79 -11.55 -2.51 -9.65
CA VAL A 79 -10.38 -2.33 -8.80
C VAL A 79 -9.79 -0.95 -9.00
N GLN A 80 -9.42 -0.28 -7.90
CA GLN A 80 -8.89 1.09 -7.93
C GLN A 80 -7.42 1.15 -7.50
N TYR A 81 -6.98 0.21 -6.68
CA TYR A 81 -5.64 0.17 -6.11
C TYR A 81 -4.96 -1.18 -6.33
N VAL A 82 -3.65 -1.16 -6.58
CA VAL A 82 -2.85 -2.38 -6.75
C VAL A 82 -1.56 -2.24 -5.95
N ILE A 83 -1.28 -3.23 -5.09
CA ILE A 83 0.01 -3.32 -4.40
C ILE A 83 1.06 -3.84 -5.40
N ALA A 84 2.25 -3.24 -5.39
CA ALA A 84 3.36 -3.64 -6.23
C ALA A 84 4.67 -3.68 -5.43
N GLY A 85 5.44 -4.75 -5.57
CA GLY A 85 6.75 -4.88 -4.95
C GLY A 85 6.72 -5.09 -3.45
N HIS A 86 5.63 -5.65 -2.89
CA HIS A 86 5.56 -6.00 -1.47
C HIS A 86 6.78 -6.84 -1.04
N SER A 87 7.24 -6.67 0.20
CA SER A 87 8.43 -7.37 0.73
C SER A 87 8.39 -8.89 0.53
N GLU A 88 7.22 -9.52 0.63
CA GLU A 88 7.05 -10.94 0.34
C GLU A 88 7.19 -11.29 -1.16
N GLU A 89 6.81 -10.40 -2.09
CA GLU A 89 7.07 -10.60 -3.52
C GLU A 89 8.56 -10.50 -3.83
N ARG A 90 9.23 -9.50 -3.25
CA ARG A 90 10.68 -9.33 -3.36
C ARG A 90 11.46 -10.51 -2.77
N ALA A 91 11.01 -11.04 -1.64
CA ALA A 91 11.58 -12.26 -1.04
C ALA A 91 11.42 -13.50 -1.94
N ARG A 92 10.42 -13.54 -2.82
CA ARG A 92 10.23 -14.59 -3.84
C ARG A 92 10.97 -14.32 -5.15
N GLY A 93 11.73 -13.23 -5.23
CA GLY A 93 12.61 -12.91 -6.35
C GLY A 93 12.13 -11.79 -7.27
N ALA A 94 11.03 -11.08 -6.93
CA ALA A 94 10.62 -9.92 -7.73
C ALA A 94 11.70 -8.83 -7.70
N THR A 95 12.16 -8.43 -8.87
CA THR A 95 13.19 -7.41 -9.08
C THR A 95 12.58 -6.01 -9.15
N ASP A 96 13.37 -4.97 -8.91
CA ASP A 96 12.92 -3.59 -9.07
C ASP A 96 12.44 -3.29 -10.51
N VAL A 97 13.06 -3.92 -11.51
CA VAL A 97 12.65 -3.78 -12.92
C VAL A 97 11.25 -4.37 -13.15
N GLU A 98 10.97 -5.55 -12.62
CA GLU A 98 9.62 -6.15 -12.71
C GLU A 98 8.59 -5.31 -11.95
N VAL A 99 8.97 -4.74 -10.80
CA VAL A 99 8.11 -3.81 -10.05
C VAL A 99 7.85 -2.56 -10.88
N SER A 100 8.86 -1.97 -11.54
CA SER A 100 8.70 -0.80 -12.40
C SER A 100 7.74 -1.06 -13.55
N HIS A 101 7.90 -2.17 -14.27
CA HIS A 101 6.97 -2.56 -15.35
C HIS A 101 5.53 -2.72 -14.82
N ARG A 102 5.37 -3.33 -13.64
CA ARG A 102 4.05 -3.51 -13.00
C ARG A 102 3.44 -2.17 -12.62
N VAL A 103 4.20 -1.28 -11.99
CA VAL A 103 3.74 0.07 -11.63
C VAL A 103 3.33 0.85 -12.88
N ALA A 104 4.14 0.80 -13.94
CA ALA A 104 3.82 1.45 -15.21
C ALA A 104 2.51 0.91 -15.82
N ALA A 105 2.29 -0.42 -15.79
CA ALA A 105 1.04 -1.03 -16.25
C ALA A 105 -0.18 -0.56 -15.43
N ILE A 106 -0.04 -0.50 -14.10
CA ILE A 106 -1.10 -0.05 -13.19
C ILE A 106 -1.52 1.39 -13.49
N VAL A 107 -0.55 2.30 -13.51
CA VAL A 107 -0.87 3.73 -13.74
C VAL A 107 -1.27 4.02 -15.19
N HIS A 108 -0.87 3.19 -16.15
CA HIS A 108 -1.31 3.27 -17.55
C HIS A 108 -2.83 3.03 -17.66
N GLU A 109 -3.34 2.07 -16.92
CA GLU A 109 -4.78 1.74 -16.86
C GLU A 109 -5.60 2.71 -15.99
N GLY A 110 -4.96 3.71 -15.37
CA GLY A 110 -5.61 4.72 -14.54
C GLY A 110 -5.94 4.23 -13.12
N LEU A 111 -5.29 3.13 -12.68
CA LEU A 111 -5.37 2.66 -11.30
C LEU A 111 -4.26 3.29 -10.47
N THR A 112 -4.42 3.28 -9.14
CA THR A 112 -3.41 3.75 -8.21
C THR A 112 -2.47 2.60 -7.79
N ALA A 113 -1.17 2.80 -7.95
CA ALA A 113 -0.15 1.86 -7.51
C ALA A 113 0.28 2.15 -6.06
N ILE A 114 0.16 1.16 -5.16
CA ILE A 114 0.77 1.19 -3.83
C ILE A 114 2.12 0.47 -3.94
N VAL A 115 3.19 1.24 -4.06
CA VAL A 115 4.54 0.73 -4.30
C VAL A 115 5.25 0.50 -2.97
N CYS A 116 5.52 -0.75 -2.65
CA CYS A 116 6.22 -1.13 -1.43
C CYS A 116 7.74 -1.04 -1.60
N VAL A 117 8.37 -0.35 -0.67
CA VAL A 117 9.82 -0.17 -0.59
C VAL A 117 10.30 -0.27 0.85
N GLY A 118 11.50 -0.80 1.06
CA GLY A 118 12.05 -0.90 2.41
C GLY A 118 13.35 -1.69 2.46
N GLU A 119 14.17 -1.38 3.44
CA GLU A 119 15.44 -2.01 3.69
C GLU A 119 15.32 -3.28 4.55
N HIS A 120 16.21 -4.25 4.29
CA HIS A 120 16.32 -5.48 5.10
C HIS A 120 17.17 -5.30 6.36
N VAL A 121 18.13 -4.39 6.32
CA VAL A 121 19.06 -4.12 7.43
C VAL A 121 19.23 -2.62 7.56
N ARG A 122 19.16 -2.14 8.79
CA ARG A 122 19.44 -0.74 9.13
C ARG A 122 20.82 -0.65 9.78
N ASP A 123 21.82 -0.30 9.01
CA ASP A 123 23.20 -0.12 9.45
C ASP A 123 23.41 1.27 10.07
N GLU A 124 24.38 1.37 10.99
CA GLU A 124 24.74 2.64 11.64
C GLU A 124 25.40 3.63 10.68
N GLY A 125 25.98 3.15 9.59
CA GLY A 125 26.63 3.97 8.57
C GLY A 125 25.69 4.65 7.59
N GLY A 126 24.40 4.30 7.60
CA GLY A 126 23.38 4.90 6.74
C GLY A 126 23.34 4.37 5.30
N ALA A 127 24.07 3.29 4.98
CA ALA A 127 24.05 2.69 3.63
C ALA A 127 22.67 2.17 3.21
N TYR A 128 21.78 1.90 4.17
CA TYR A 128 20.39 1.55 3.91
C TYR A 128 19.62 2.66 3.17
N LEU A 129 19.99 3.94 3.36
CA LEU A 129 19.36 5.07 2.66
C LEU A 129 19.68 5.04 1.16
N ASP A 130 20.92 4.69 0.78
CA ASP A 130 21.28 4.54 -0.62
C ASP A 130 20.54 3.36 -1.25
N THR A 131 20.44 2.24 -0.54
CA THR A 131 19.67 1.07 -0.97
C THR A 131 18.21 1.43 -1.21
N LEU A 132 17.57 2.13 -0.27
CA LEU A 132 16.17 2.55 -0.38
C LEU A 132 15.97 3.56 -1.52
N LYS A 133 16.90 4.50 -1.67
CA LYS A 133 16.88 5.47 -2.77
C LYS A 133 16.92 4.79 -4.14
N GLU A 134 17.83 3.84 -4.34
CA GLU A 134 17.93 3.09 -5.59
C GLU A 134 16.69 2.21 -5.81
N GLN A 135 16.15 1.58 -4.77
CA GLN A 135 14.93 0.80 -4.85
C GLN A 135 13.74 1.65 -5.30
N ILE A 136 13.55 2.86 -4.74
CA ILE A 136 12.48 3.80 -5.15
C ILE A 136 12.69 4.20 -6.61
N LYS A 137 13.88 4.64 -6.99
CA LYS A 137 14.19 5.06 -8.36
C LYS A 137 13.93 3.96 -9.38
N ASN A 138 14.44 2.76 -9.10
CA ASN A 138 14.34 1.64 -10.01
C ASN A 138 12.89 1.13 -10.12
N SER A 139 12.15 1.10 -9.00
CA SER A 139 10.73 0.70 -8.99
C SER A 139 9.81 1.69 -9.70
N LEU A 140 10.25 2.93 -9.94
CA LEU A 140 9.48 3.99 -10.59
C LEU A 140 10.05 4.41 -11.94
N ALA A 141 11.06 3.70 -12.46
CA ALA A 141 11.82 4.11 -13.65
C ALA A 141 10.93 4.28 -14.89
N ASP A 142 9.91 3.43 -15.06
CA ASP A 142 9.01 3.44 -16.23
C ASP A 142 7.73 4.25 -16.00
N VAL A 143 7.59 4.94 -14.84
CA VAL A 143 6.41 5.74 -14.54
C VAL A 143 6.49 7.09 -15.26
N PRO A 144 5.56 7.39 -16.18
CA PRO A 144 5.52 8.72 -16.80
C PRO A 144 5.22 9.81 -15.78
N ALA A 145 5.89 10.96 -15.84
CA ALA A 145 5.72 12.04 -14.87
C ALA A 145 4.25 12.47 -14.67
N LYS A 146 3.44 12.46 -15.74
CA LYS A 146 2.01 12.78 -15.68
C LYS A 146 1.18 11.81 -14.84
N ASN A 147 1.67 10.56 -14.67
CA ASN A 147 1.02 9.49 -13.91
C ASN A 147 1.58 9.36 -12.48
N ALA A 148 2.60 10.13 -12.10
CA ALA A 148 3.18 10.08 -10.75
C ALA A 148 2.16 10.42 -9.64
N LYS A 149 1.07 11.13 -9.98
CA LYS A 149 -0.06 11.40 -9.08
C LYS A 149 -0.84 10.14 -8.67
N ASP A 150 -0.74 9.06 -9.45
CA ASP A 150 -1.41 7.79 -9.24
C ASP A 150 -0.49 6.78 -8.52
N VAL A 151 0.58 7.29 -7.87
CA VAL A 151 1.52 6.50 -7.07
C VAL A 151 1.40 6.86 -5.59
N VAL A 152 1.30 5.84 -4.76
CA VAL A 152 1.40 5.88 -3.30
C VAL A 152 2.62 5.04 -2.92
N ILE A 153 3.48 5.52 -2.01
CA ILE A 153 4.62 4.74 -1.52
C ILE A 153 4.29 4.15 -0.15
N ALA A 154 4.44 2.84 -0.01
CA ALA A 154 4.38 2.16 1.28
C ALA A 154 5.80 1.83 1.75
N TYR A 155 6.25 2.48 2.81
CA TYR A 155 7.52 2.21 3.43
C TYR A 155 7.39 1.01 4.39
N GLU A 156 8.06 -0.08 4.05
CA GLU A 156 8.06 -1.33 4.80
C GLU A 156 9.48 -1.60 5.36
N PRO A 157 9.83 -1.16 6.58
CA PRO A 157 11.10 -1.59 7.20
C PRO A 157 11.07 -3.11 7.39
N VAL A 158 11.69 -3.87 6.46
CA VAL A 158 11.53 -5.34 6.37
C VAL A 158 11.99 -6.02 7.66
N TRP A 159 13.01 -5.49 8.32
CA TRP A 159 13.49 -5.94 9.62
C TRP A 159 12.47 -5.76 10.76
N ALA A 160 11.49 -4.86 10.62
CA ALA A 160 10.42 -4.61 11.60
C ALA A 160 9.10 -5.33 11.26
N ILE A 161 9.00 -5.96 10.07
CA ILE A 161 7.80 -6.73 9.70
C ILE A 161 7.72 -7.97 10.59
N GLY A 162 6.57 -8.14 11.24
CA GLY A 162 6.38 -9.24 12.18
C GLY A 162 7.02 -9.05 13.54
N ALA A 163 7.70 -7.95 13.80
CA ALA A 163 8.19 -7.59 15.12
C ALA A 163 7.04 -7.36 16.10
N GLN A 164 7.34 -7.41 17.39
CA GLN A 164 6.36 -7.12 18.46
C GLN A 164 6.08 -5.61 18.59
N GLN A 165 7.05 -4.78 18.20
CA GLN A 165 6.96 -3.32 18.27
C GLN A 165 7.19 -2.70 16.90
N ALA A 166 6.49 -1.61 16.63
CA ALA A 166 6.75 -0.76 15.48
C ALA A 166 8.14 -0.11 15.60
N MET A 167 8.63 0.42 14.47
CA MET A 167 9.75 1.34 14.45
C MET A 167 9.38 2.60 15.26
N ASN A 168 10.38 3.24 15.87
CA ASN A 168 10.20 4.49 16.59
C ASN A 168 9.62 5.59 15.68
N SER A 169 8.68 6.40 16.19
CA SER A 169 7.91 7.34 15.40
C SER A 169 8.74 8.49 14.82
N GLU A 170 9.78 8.94 15.53
CA GLU A 170 10.72 9.94 14.99
C GLU A 170 11.51 9.36 13.81
N GLN A 171 11.89 8.10 13.88
CA GLN A 171 12.54 7.41 12.76
C GLN A 171 11.57 7.20 11.59
N ILE A 172 10.29 6.93 11.85
CA ILE A 172 9.25 6.86 10.80
C ILE A 172 9.17 8.22 10.10
N TYR A 173 9.14 9.32 10.86
CA TYR A 173 9.12 10.68 10.30
C TYR A 173 10.33 10.96 9.40
N GLU A 174 11.53 10.60 9.85
CA GLU A 174 12.75 10.72 9.02
C GLU A 174 12.60 9.98 7.69
N MET A 175 12.05 8.75 7.72
CA MET A 175 11.86 7.95 6.52
C MET A 175 10.77 8.49 5.61
N VAL A 176 9.68 9.02 6.16
CA VAL A 176 8.64 9.72 5.38
C VAL A 176 9.23 10.91 4.62
N LEU A 177 10.04 11.74 5.31
CA LEU A 177 10.73 12.87 4.67
C LEU A 177 11.72 12.40 3.60
N PHE A 178 12.47 11.34 3.88
CA PHE A 178 13.43 10.77 2.93
C PHE A 178 12.74 10.27 1.67
N VAL A 179 11.66 9.51 1.80
CA VAL A 179 10.86 9.01 0.67
C VAL A 179 10.29 10.18 -0.15
N LYS A 180 9.70 11.19 0.50
CA LYS A 180 9.18 12.38 -0.18
C LYS A 180 10.29 13.15 -0.90
N LYS A 181 11.50 13.22 -0.32
CA LYS A 181 12.66 13.84 -0.98
C LYS A 181 13.07 13.08 -2.23
N VAL A 182 13.21 11.76 -2.16
CA VAL A 182 13.57 10.94 -3.34
C VAL A 182 12.51 11.08 -4.44
N PHE A 183 11.23 11.09 -4.06
CA PHE A 183 10.13 11.29 -5.01
C PHE A 183 10.17 12.69 -5.64
N ALA A 184 10.52 13.73 -4.87
CA ALA A 184 10.70 15.09 -5.37
C ALA A 184 11.86 15.19 -6.38
N ASP A 185 12.95 14.45 -6.15
CA ASP A 185 14.09 14.40 -7.09
C ASP A 185 13.70 13.75 -8.44
N LEU A 186 12.69 12.85 -8.45
CA LEU A 186 12.20 12.16 -9.65
C LEU A 186 11.11 12.95 -10.40
N PHE A 187 10.13 13.50 -9.67
CA PHE A 187 8.90 14.02 -10.25
C PHE A 187 8.59 15.48 -9.90
N GLY A 188 9.47 16.13 -9.13
CA GLY A 188 9.33 17.52 -8.71
C GLY A 188 8.61 17.70 -7.37
N GLN A 189 8.88 18.87 -6.75
CA GLN A 189 8.41 19.22 -5.41
C GLN A 189 6.88 19.19 -5.28
N ASP A 190 6.18 19.77 -6.26
CA ASP A 190 4.71 19.87 -6.22
C ASP A 190 4.04 18.50 -6.20
N MET A 191 4.62 17.52 -6.91
CA MET A 191 4.12 16.17 -6.95
C MET A 191 4.39 15.43 -5.63
N ALA A 192 5.61 15.61 -5.08
CA ALA A 192 5.98 15.01 -3.80
C ALA A 192 5.16 15.53 -2.61
N MET A 193 4.71 16.78 -2.65
CA MET A 193 3.83 17.32 -1.61
C MET A 193 2.43 16.71 -1.60
N LYS A 194 1.97 16.18 -2.73
CA LYS A 194 0.65 15.55 -2.89
C LYS A 194 0.68 14.03 -2.75
N MET A 195 1.88 13.45 -2.83
CA MET A 195 2.07 12.00 -2.75
C MET A 195 1.91 11.53 -1.31
N HIS A 196 1.19 10.41 -1.13
CA HIS A 196 1.02 9.78 0.17
C HIS A 196 2.13 8.76 0.45
N VAL A 197 2.62 8.77 1.69
CA VAL A 197 3.53 7.78 2.24
C VAL A 197 2.81 6.98 3.32
N LEU A 198 2.65 5.68 3.09
CA LEU A 198 2.09 4.76 4.08
C LEU A 198 3.23 4.12 4.89
N TYR A 199 2.97 3.81 6.16
CA TYR A 199 3.85 2.98 6.97
C TYR A 199 3.36 1.53 6.97
N GLY A 200 4.24 0.58 6.63
CA GLY A 200 3.95 -0.85 6.47
C GLY A 200 4.70 -1.76 7.44
N GLY A 201 5.01 -1.31 8.65
CA GLY A 201 5.61 -2.13 9.70
C GLY A 201 4.56 -2.80 10.61
N ALA A 202 4.93 -3.02 11.89
CA ALA A 202 4.01 -3.54 12.90
C ALA A 202 2.99 -2.46 13.29
N VAL A 203 1.74 -2.61 12.85
CA VAL A 203 0.65 -1.65 13.06
C VAL A 203 -0.52 -2.33 13.78
N ASN A 204 -1.07 -1.65 14.78
CA ASN A 204 -2.30 -1.99 15.49
C ASN A 204 -3.01 -0.71 16.00
N ALA A 205 -4.17 -0.85 16.66
CA ALA A 205 -4.93 0.30 17.16
C ALA A 205 -4.18 1.12 18.24
N GLU A 206 -3.27 0.48 18.99
CA GLU A 206 -2.54 1.14 20.09
C GLU A 206 -1.45 2.10 19.59
N ASN A 207 -0.78 1.77 18.46
CA ASN A 207 0.35 2.54 17.94
C ASN A 207 0.01 3.42 16.72
N ALA A 208 -1.19 3.26 16.14
CA ALA A 208 -1.59 4.00 14.94
C ALA A 208 -1.55 5.51 15.11
N ALA A 209 -2.01 6.02 16.26
CA ALA A 209 -2.01 7.44 16.57
C ALA A 209 -0.59 8.03 16.53
N GLU A 210 0.36 7.38 17.16
CA GLU A 210 1.75 7.82 17.23
C GLU A 210 2.42 7.79 15.85
N ILE A 211 2.15 6.75 15.04
CA ILE A 211 2.69 6.61 13.67
C ILE A 211 2.19 7.77 12.77
N ILE A 212 0.93 8.17 12.91
CA ILE A 212 0.34 9.23 12.08
C ILE A 212 0.69 10.62 12.64
N GLU A 213 0.48 10.87 13.95
CA GLU A 213 0.64 12.22 14.52
C GLU A 213 2.11 12.62 14.67
N ILE A 214 3.01 11.70 15.07
CA ILE A 214 4.44 11.96 15.25
C ILE A 214 5.22 11.51 14.01
N GLY A 215 5.00 10.28 13.56
CA GLY A 215 5.68 9.72 12.39
C GLY A 215 5.28 10.36 11.06
N LYS A 216 4.20 11.17 11.03
CA LYS A 216 3.70 11.89 9.85
C LYS A 216 3.51 11.00 8.63
N ALA A 217 3.22 9.71 8.85
CA ALA A 217 2.74 8.86 7.78
C ALA A 217 1.35 9.32 7.35
N ASP A 218 1.11 9.38 6.04
CA ASP A 218 -0.18 9.79 5.47
C ASP A 218 -1.23 8.67 5.59
N GLY A 219 -0.83 7.47 6.02
CA GLY A 219 -1.68 6.31 6.25
C GLY A 219 -0.86 5.06 6.60
N LEU A 220 -1.54 3.91 6.60
CA LEU A 220 -1.00 2.64 7.09
C LEU A 220 -1.21 1.52 6.06
N LEU A 221 -0.18 0.70 5.80
CA LEU A 221 -0.32 -0.57 5.09
C LEU A 221 -0.39 -1.70 6.13
N VAL A 222 -1.61 -2.20 6.39
CA VAL A 222 -1.88 -3.08 7.52
C VAL A 222 -1.75 -4.55 7.10
N GLY A 223 -0.78 -5.25 7.71
CA GLY A 223 -0.52 -6.68 7.49
C GLY A 223 -1.44 -7.58 8.31
N ARG A 224 -0.89 -8.25 9.32
CA ARG A 224 -1.57 -9.29 10.11
C ARG A 224 -2.88 -8.82 10.75
N GLU A 225 -2.93 -7.59 11.24
CA GLU A 225 -4.13 -7.06 11.90
C GLU A 225 -5.33 -6.97 10.94
N SER A 226 -5.10 -6.90 9.64
CA SER A 226 -6.16 -6.78 8.63
C SER A 226 -7.08 -8.02 8.52
N VAL A 227 -6.74 -9.17 9.10
CA VAL A 227 -7.59 -10.36 9.16
C VAL A 227 -8.28 -10.53 10.52
N HIS A 228 -7.91 -9.74 11.53
CA HIS A 228 -8.56 -9.67 12.82
C HIS A 228 -9.63 -8.58 12.80
N VAL A 229 -10.88 -8.97 12.52
CA VAL A 229 -11.97 -8.03 12.20
C VAL A 229 -12.16 -6.96 13.28
N GLU A 230 -12.19 -7.36 14.55
CA GLU A 230 -12.39 -6.45 15.68
C GLU A 230 -11.24 -5.44 15.79
N GLY A 231 -9.99 -5.93 15.81
CA GLY A 231 -8.80 -5.08 15.91
C GLY A 231 -8.65 -4.14 14.71
N PHE A 232 -8.94 -4.64 13.50
CA PHE A 232 -8.87 -3.79 12.31
C PHE A 232 -9.96 -2.72 12.28
N THR A 233 -11.18 -3.03 12.68
CA THR A 233 -12.25 -2.02 12.76
C THR A 233 -12.03 -1.00 13.87
N GLU A 234 -11.40 -1.38 14.98
CA GLU A 234 -10.95 -0.45 16.01
C GLU A 234 -9.84 0.48 15.47
N LEU A 235 -8.84 -0.09 14.79
CA LEU A 235 -7.78 0.67 14.12
C LEU A 235 -8.35 1.74 13.19
N LEU A 236 -9.32 1.40 12.34
CA LEU A 236 -9.96 2.36 11.43
C LEU A 236 -10.59 3.53 12.17
N LYS A 237 -11.31 3.28 13.26
CA LYS A 237 -11.93 4.34 14.09
C LYS A 237 -10.90 5.23 14.77
N VAL A 238 -9.81 4.65 15.25
CA VAL A 238 -8.70 5.42 15.83
C VAL A 238 -8.10 6.36 14.79
N VAL A 239 -7.79 5.84 13.58
CA VAL A 239 -7.23 6.64 12.49
C VAL A 239 -8.16 7.76 12.05
N ASP A 240 -9.46 7.48 11.91
CA ASP A 240 -10.47 8.49 11.51
C ASP A 240 -10.56 9.65 12.51
N THR A 241 -10.49 9.35 13.80
CA THR A 241 -10.51 10.37 14.87
C THR A 241 -9.26 11.27 14.86
N ILE A 242 -8.11 10.76 14.43
CA ILE A 242 -6.86 11.52 14.33
C ILE A 242 -6.90 12.45 13.10
N SER A 243 -7.46 11.96 12.00
CA SER A 243 -7.54 12.69 10.73
C SER A 243 -8.49 13.89 10.76
N ASP A 244 -9.33 14.01 11.80
CA ASP A 244 -10.23 15.17 12.04
C ASP A 244 -9.50 16.39 12.67
N LYS A 245 -8.25 16.27 13.07
CA LYS A 245 -7.45 17.33 13.71
C LYS A 245 -6.53 18.04 12.72
#